data_5d28b5e95e2e93604610b284eb928dee
#
_entry.id   5d28b5e95e2e93604610b284eb928dee
#
_cell.length_a   1.000
_cell.length_b   1.000
_cell.length_c   1.000
_cell.angle_alpha   90.00
_cell.angle_beta   90.00
_cell.angle_gamma   90.00
#
_symmetry.space_group_name_H-M   'P 1'
#
loop_
_entity.id
_entity.type
_entity.pdbx_description
1 polymer ?
#
loop_
_entity_poly.entity_id
_entity_poly.type
_entity_poly.pdbx_seq_one_letter_code
_entity_poly.pdbx_strand_id
1 'polypeptide(L)'
;MRKLLVLFFCLNPFGMAQRAMAEENKTVDVVLIGGGIMSATLGTYLRELEPDWTINMYERLDGVAEESSNGWNNAGTGHSAFSEMNYTPERADGSIDISKAVVVNESFEISRQFWSYQVKNNVLQDPKSFINNVPHMSFVWGEDNVNYLHKRYTALQHSTLFRGMEYSEDPEQIKQWAPLVMNGRDPAQKIAATRMPIGTDVNFGVITHQLVSSLTQDKKFSLNLSHEVRDIKRNPDNTWAVTVADLKRDGKETTVNAKFVFIGAGGASLKLLQKSGIPEADGYGGFPVGGQFLVTSKPEIANQHLAKVYGLASVGSPPMSVPHLDTRMLDGKRVLLFGPFATFSGKFLKNGSLFDLVSSMNTSNLLPISHVGIDNFDLVKYLVGQLMMNDDDRFAELKEYFPDAKQQDWSLWTAGQRVQVIKKDDAKGGVLQFGTEVVSSQDGTIAALLGASPGASTAAPIMLHLLEKTFKDKVATPEWQSKLKEIIPSYGHKLDGDVEMTNEIRRYTSSVLGLNYIEVKPEATAPQQAAAQEAAQPATAQQAAVVQEATAAH
;
A
#
# COMPACT_ATOMS: atom_id res chain seq x y z
N MET A 1 -45.85 -1.34 77.21
CA MET A 1 -44.77 -2.17 76.71
C MET A 1 -45.03 -2.52 75.25
N ARG A 2 -44.46 -1.76 74.29
CA ARG A 2 -44.50 -2.06 72.86
C ARG A 2 -43.11 -2.48 72.42
N LYS A 3 -42.99 -3.73 71.93
CA LYS A 3 -41.76 -4.28 71.39
C LYS A 3 -41.62 -3.82 69.93
N LEU A 4 -40.54 -3.07 69.67
CA LEU A 4 -40.12 -2.66 68.32
C LEU A 4 -39.30 -3.80 67.70
N LEU A 5 -39.79 -4.37 66.60
CA LEU A 5 -39.08 -5.39 65.83
C LEU A 5 -38.27 -4.67 64.75
N VAL A 6 -36.93 -4.66 64.87
CA VAL A 6 -36.05 -4.15 63.84
C VAL A 6 -35.68 -5.29 62.90
N LEU A 7 -36.15 -5.22 61.64
CA LEU A 7 -35.73 -6.15 60.56
C LEU A 7 -34.41 -5.65 59.97
N PHE A 8 -33.33 -6.39 60.21
CA PHE A 8 -32.06 -6.21 59.48
C PHE A 8 -32.17 -6.83 58.11
N PHE A 9 -32.22 -6.00 57.04
CA PHE A 9 -31.95 -6.45 55.69
C PHE A 9 -30.44 -6.61 55.48
N CYS A 10 -29.94 -7.84 55.53
CA CYS A 10 -28.58 -8.14 55.08
C CYS A 10 -28.55 -8.02 53.54
N LEU A 11 -28.13 -6.87 53.05
CA LEU A 11 -27.67 -6.71 51.65
C LEU A 11 -26.42 -7.57 51.46
N ASN A 12 -26.50 -8.57 50.65
CA ASN A 12 -25.44 -9.51 50.35
C ASN A 12 -24.44 -8.84 49.38
N PRO A 13 -23.26 -8.38 49.81
CA PRO A 13 -22.29 -7.67 48.96
C PRO A 13 -21.67 -8.60 47.88
N PHE A 14 -21.79 -9.93 48.03
CA PHE A 14 -21.29 -10.89 47.09
C PHE A 14 -22.09 -10.94 45.77
N GLY A 15 -23.37 -10.61 45.75
CA GLY A 15 -24.19 -10.62 44.55
C GLY A 15 -23.91 -9.44 43.59
N MET A 16 -23.47 -8.29 44.12
CA MET A 16 -23.11 -7.14 43.29
C MET A 16 -21.70 -7.27 42.70
N ALA A 17 -20.74 -7.87 43.42
CA ALA A 17 -19.41 -8.16 42.93
C ALA A 17 -19.41 -9.20 41.79
N GLN A 18 -20.27 -10.25 41.89
CA GLN A 18 -20.42 -11.25 40.83
C GLN A 18 -21.12 -10.70 39.57
N ARG A 19 -22.05 -9.74 39.70
CA ARG A 19 -22.66 -9.08 38.53
C ARG A 19 -21.70 -8.11 37.84
N ALA A 20 -20.89 -7.35 38.57
CA ALA A 20 -19.85 -6.49 38.01
C ALA A 20 -18.75 -7.30 37.32
N MET A 21 -18.35 -8.47 37.88
CA MET A 21 -17.39 -9.37 37.23
C MET A 21 -17.99 -10.12 36.01
N ALA A 22 -19.30 -10.34 35.96
CA ALA A 22 -19.96 -11.02 34.84
C ALA A 22 -20.17 -10.09 33.61
N GLU A 23 -20.18 -8.77 33.78
CA GLU A 23 -20.20 -7.81 32.67
C GLU A 23 -18.79 -7.59 32.04
N GLU A 24 -17.72 -7.80 32.81
CA GLU A 24 -16.32 -7.65 32.32
C GLU A 24 -15.80 -8.85 31.50
N ASN A 25 -16.53 -9.99 31.43
CA ASN A 25 -16.04 -11.22 30.80
C ASN A 25 -16.79 -11.62 29.52
N LYS A 26 -17.42 -10.68 28.80
CA LYS A 26 -18.06 -11.05 27.53
C LYS A 26 -17.01 -11.22 26.44
N THR A 27 -16.83 -12.47 26.00
CA THR A 27 -15.95 -12.79 24.85
C THR A 27 -16.55 -12.19 23.57
N VAL A 28 -15.77 -11.36 22.86
CA VAL A 28 -16.12 -10.83 21.54
C VAL A 28 -15.65 -11.79 20.44
N ASP A 29 -16.29 -11.74 19.29
CA ASP A 29 -15.89 -12.60 18.16
C ASP A 29 -14.55 -12.14 17.60
N VAL A 30 -14.34 -10.84 17.45
CA VAL A 30 -13.14 -10.27 16.83
C VAL A 30 -12.61 -9.08 17.61
N VAL A 31 -11.29 -9.03 17.81
CA VAL A 31 -10.53 -7.84 18.18
C VAL A 31 -9.66 -7.40 17.01
N LEU A 32 -9.81 -6.14 16.57
CA LEU A 32 -8.96 -5.48 15.59
C LEU A 32 -8.04 -4.49 16.31
N ILE A 33 -6.73 -4.66 16.19
CA ILE A 33 -5.73 -3.80 16.84
C ILE A 33 -5.12 -2.85 15.82
N GLY A 34 -5.30 -1.55 16.05
CA GLY A 34 -4.91 -0.46 15.14
C GLY A 34 -6.07 -0.01 14.25
N GLY A 35 -6.26 1.32 14.13
CA GLY A 35 -7.30 1.97 13.34
C GLY A 35 -6.83 2.35 11.92
N GLY A 36 -5.94 1.57 11.32
CA GLY A 36 -5.44 1.77 9.96
C GLY A 36 -6.29 1.10 8.88
N ILE A 37 -5.90 1.32 7.61
CA ILE A 37 -6.62 0.81 6.43
C ILE A 37 -6.82 -0.72 6.46
N MET A 38 -5.88 -1.47 7.02
CA MET A 38 -5.96 -2.94 7.07
C MET A 38 -7.08 -3.41 8.00
N SER A 39 -7.11 -2.90 9.24
CA SER A 39 -8.18 -3.22 10.19
C SER A 39 -9.53 -2.72 9.72
N ALA A 40 -9.59 -1.54 9.09
CA ALA A 40 -10.82 -1.01 8.51
C ALA A 40 -11.35 -1.90 7.38
N THR A 41 -10.47 -2.34 6.47
CA THR A 41 -10.82 -3.24 5.37
C THR A 41 -11.26 -4.62 5.88
N LEU A 42 -10.51 -5.21 6.83
CA LEU A 42 -10.88 -6.50 7.41
C LEU A 42 -12.20 -6.43 8.17
N GLY A 43 -12.40 -5.37 8.97
CA GLY A 43 -13.66 -5.16 9.70
C GLY A 43 -14.86 -5.03 8.75
N THR A 44 -14.67 -4.37 7.60
CA THR A 44 -15.70 -4.26 6.56
C THR A 44 -16.01 -5.61 5.91
N TYR A 45 -14.99 -6.40 5.54
CA TYR A 45 -15.22 -7.76 5.04
C TYR A 45 -15.97 -8.62 6.05
N LEU A 46 -15.52 -8.61 7.32
CA LEU A 46 -16.15 -9.41 8.37
C LEU A 46 -17.60 -8.98 8.63
N ARG A 47 -17.91 -7.70 8.54
CA ARG A 47 -19.28 -7.21 8.67
C ARG A 47 -20.19 -7.71 7.54
N GLU A 48 -19.67 -7.79 6.30
CA GLU A 48 -20.39 -8.32 5.14
C GLU A 48 -20.58 -9.84 5.20
N LEU A 49 -19.56 -10.56 5.71
CA LEU A 49 -19.52 -12.02 5.74
C LEU A 49 -20.21 -12.63 6.97
N GLU A 50 -20.11 -11.96 8.11
CA GLU A 50 -20.61 -12.42 9.41
C GLU A 50 -21.32 -11.26 10.15
N PRO A 51 -22.51 -10.86 9.72
CA PRO A 51 -23.21 -9.68 10.26
C PRO A 51 -23.59 -9.83 11.74
N ASP A 52 -23.55 -11.04 12.28
CA ASP A 52 -23.85 -11.32 13.67
C ASP A 52 -22.67 -11.23 14.63
N TRP A 53 -21.44 -11.16 14.12
CA TRP A 53 -20.26 -11.09 14.96
C TRP A 53 -20.09 -9.75 15.66
N THR A 54 -19.60 -9.81 16.89
CA THR A 54 -19.18 -8.65 17.67
C THR A 54 -17.71 -8.32 17.38
N ILE A 55 -17.45 -7.06 17.02
CA ILE A 55 -16.09 -6.60 16.62
C ILE A 55 -15.71 -5.40 17.48
N ASN A 56 -14.59 -5.50 18.20
CA ASN A 56 -13.98 -4.38 18.91
C ASN A 56 -12.71 -3.94 18.19
N MET A 57 -12.63 -2.65 17.85
CA MET A 57 -11.41 -2.02 17.33
C MET A 57 -10.77 -1.15 18.40
N TYR A 58 -9.46 -1.31 18.60
CA TYR A 58 -8.66 -0.51 19.55
C TYR A 58 -7.59 0.27 18.80
N GLU A 59 -7.63 1.58 18.95
CA GLU A 59 -6.62 2.50 18.39
C GLU A 59 -5.98 3.30 19.50
N ARG A 60 -4.65 3.34 19.49
CA ARG A 60 -3.84 4.03 20.52
C ARG A 60 -3.98 5.55 20.46
N LEU A 61 -4.13 6.09 19.24
CA LEU A 61 -4.29 7.53 19.02
C LEU A 61 -5.76 7.95 19.22
N ASP A 62 -5.99 9.23 19.20
CA ASP A 62 -7.33 9.83 19.36
C ASP A 62 -8.14 9.89 18.06
N GLY A 63 -7.57 9.41 16.95
CA GLY A 63 -8.18 9.27 15.64
C GLY A 63 -7.73 8.02 14.92
N VAL A 64 -8.54 7.56 13.95
CA VAL A 64 -8.15 6.50 13.02
C VAL A 64 -7.31 7.10 11.87
N ALA A 65 -6.52 6.27 11.21
CA ALA A 65 -5.68 6.67 10.07
C ALA A 65 -4.64 7.77 10.35
N GLU A 66 -4.16 7.92 11.58
CA GLU A 66 -3.20 8.97 11.96
C GLU A 66 -1.73 8.59 11.69
N GLU A 67 -1.43 7.31 11.46
CA GLU A 67 -0.09 6.81 11.12
C GLU A 67 0.08 6.60 9.60
N SER A 68 0.53 5.45 9.15
CA SER A 68 0.86 5.19 7.75
C SER A 68 -0.32 5.34 6.77
N SER A 69 -1.56 5.20 7.23
CA SER A 69 -2.76 5.37 6.39
C SER A 69 -3.12 6.84 6.15
N ASN A 70 -2.63 7.78 6.95
CA ASN A 70 -2.87 9.21 6.75
C ASN A 70 -2.40 9.66 5.36
N GLY A 71 -3.21 10.47 4.67
CA GLY A 71 -2.92 10.94 3.31
C GLY A 71 -1.56 11.62 3.16
N TRP A 72 -1.10 12.33 4.19
CA TRP A 72 0.19 13.01 4.23
C TRP A 72 1.37 12.10 4.60
N ASN A 73 1.13 10.88 5.06
CA ASN A 73 2.17 9.97 5.51
C ASN A 73 2.58 8.94 4.45
N ASN A 74 2.05 9.04 3.22
CA ASN A 74 2.36 8.15 2.10
C ASN A 74 2.25 8.89 0.76
N ALA A 75 2.74 8.26 -0.32
CA ALA A 75 2.69 8.84 -1.67
C ALA A 75 1.32 8.68 -2.36
N GLY A 76 0.37 7.97 -1.77
CA GLY A 76 -0.98 7.77 -2.31
C GLY A 76 -1.03 7.13 -3.68
N THR A 77 -0.03 6.35 -4.04
CA THR A 77 -0.02 5.68 -5.34
C THR A 77 -0.98 4.51 -5.33
N GLY A 78 -1.90 4.48 -6.28
CA GLY A 78 -2.67 3.28 -6.59
C GLY A 78 -1.77 2.30 -7.33
N HIS A 79 -0.97 1.53 -6.57
CA HIS A 79 0.10 0.69 -7.11
C HIS A 79 -0.44 -0.37 -8.08
N SER A 80 -0.31 -0.07 -9.37
CA SER A 80 -0.71 -0.94 -10.49
C SER A 80 0.51 -1.40 -11.29
N ALA A 81 1.72 -1.20 -10.78
CA ALA A 81 2.98 -1.49 -11.44
C ALA A 81 3.17 -0.79 -12.80
N PHE A 82 2.47 0.31 -13.04
CA PHE A 82 2.58 1.05 -14.30
C PHE A 82 3.89 1.82 -14.39
N SER A 83 4.35 2.40 -13.30
CA SER A 83 5.54 3.24 -13.24
C SER A 83 6.73 2.63 -12.49
N GLU A 84 6.50 1.66 -11.63
CA GLU A 84 7.51 1.11 -10.73
C GLU A 84 8.42 0.09 -11.46
N MET A 85 9.58 0.55 -11.87
CA MET A 85 10.55 -0.25 -12.65
C MET A 85 11.21 -1.39 -11.85
N ASN A 86 11.25 -1.29 -10.53
CA ASN A 86 11.75 -2.34 -9.66
C ASN A 86 10.88 -3.62 -9.60
N TYR A 87 9.70 -3.60 -10.21
CA TYR A 87 8.85 -4.79 -10.37
C TYR A 87 9.13 -5.55 -11.67
N THR A 88 10.05 -5.04 -12.48
CA THR A 88 10.36 -5.58 -13.81
C THR A 88 11.88 -5.70 -14.02
N PRO A 89 12.59 -6.51 -13.20
CA PRO A 89 14.04 -6.65 -13.32
C PRO A 89 14.43 -7.27 -14.66
N GLU A 90 15.57 -6.83 -15.21
CA GLU A 90 16.21 -7.47 -16.34
C GLU A 90 16.95 -8.72 -15.87
N ARG A 91 16.73 -9.84 -16.53
CA ARG A 91 17.41 -11.11 -16.30
C ARG A 91 18.79 -11.13 -16.98
N ALA A 92 19.61 -12.10 -16.61
CA ALA A 92 20.96 -12.27 -17.20
C ALA A 92 20.95 -12.51 -18.73
N ASP A 93 19.85 -13.00 -19.29
CA ASP A 93 19.64 -13.19 -20.72
C ASP A 93 19.13 -11.93 -21.44
N GLY A 94 18.97 -10.83 -20.72
CA GLY A 94 18.46 -9.56 -21.24
C GLY A 94 16.94 -9.46 -21.37
N SER A 95 16.19 -10.50 -20.99
CA SER A 95 14.72 -10.47 -20.94
C SER A 95 14.23 -9.74 -19.68
N ILE A 96 13.03 -9.17 -19.75
CA ILE A 96 12.41 -8.49 -18.60
C ILE A 96 11.42 -9.44 -17.92
N ASP A 97 11.58 -9.61 -16.59
CA ASP A 97 10.63 -10.35 -15.77
C ASP A 97 9.46 -9.44 -15.36
N ILE A 98 8.27 -9.71 -15.87
CA ILE A 98 7.06 -8.94 -15.55
C ILE A 98 6.17 -9.61 -14.49
N SER A 99 6.53 -10.78 -13.99
CA SER A 99 5.66 -11.60 -13.13
C SER A 99 5.20 -10.83 -11.86
N LYS A 100 6.11 -10.11 -11.22
CA LYS A 100 5.78 -9.29 -10.05
C LYS A 100 4.88 -8.11 -10.40
N ALA A 101 5.09 -7.48 -11.55
CA ALA A 101 4.26 -6.38 -12.02
C ALA A 101 2.81 -6.83 -12.26
N VAL A 102 2.61 -8.00 -12.87
CA VAL A 102 1.29 -8.63 -13.08
C VAL A 102 0.58 -8.84 -11.74
N VAL A 103 1.23 -9.49 -10.77
CA VAL A 103 0.65 -9.76 -9.44
C VAL A 103 0.23 -8.47 -8.72
N VAL A 104 1.06 -7.44 -8.79
CA VAL A 104 0.75 -6.14 -8.16
C VAL A 104 -0.43 -5.46 -8.83
N ASN A 105 -0.52 -5.53 -10.18
CA ASN A 105 -1.64 -4.96 -10.92
C ASN A 105 -2.95 -5.68 -10.59
N GLU A 106 -2.98 -7.01 -10.65
CA GLU A 106 -4.17 -7.79 -10.26
C GLU A 106 -4.62 -7.49 -8.83
N SER A 107 -3.67 -7.36 -7.90
CA SER A 107 -3.97 -6.98 -6.51
C SER A 107 -4.65 -5.61 -6.41
N PHE A 108 -4.23 -4.65 -7.22
CA PHE A 108 -4.88 -3.32 -7.22
C PHE A 108 -6.26 -3.37 -7.88
N GLU A 109 -6.45 -4.18 -8.94
CA GLU A 109 -7.79 -4.38 -9.54
C GLU A 109 -8.78 -5.01 -8.54
N ILE A 110 -8.34 -5.90 -7.63
CA ILE A 110 -9.16 -6.41 -6.52
C ILE A 110 -9.55 -5.26 -5.56
N SER A 111 -8.62 -4.38 -5.22
CA SER A 111 -8.93 -3.22 -4.37
C SER A 111 -9.95 -2.28 -5.01
N ARG A 112 -9.85 -2.04 -6.31
CA ARG A 112 -10.83 -1.24 -7.06
C ARG A 112 -12.22 -1.88 -7.04
N GLN A 113 -12.32 -3.20 -7.15
CA GLN A 113 -13.59 -3.93 -7.06
C GLN A 113 -14.19 -3.80 -5.66
N PHE A 114 -13.39 -4.03 -4.61
CA PHE A 114 -13.82 -3.85 -3.22
C PHE A 114 -14.35 -2.43 -2.97
N TRP A 115 -13.61 -1.40 -3.37
CA TRP A 115 -14.06 -0.01 -3.19
C TRP A 115 -15.30 0.29 -4.01
N SER A 116 -15.42 -0.25 -5.22
CA SER A 116 -16.62 -0.08 -6.06
C SER A 116 -17.86 -0.71 -5.41
N TYR A 117 -17.73 -1.89 -4.82
CA TYR A 117 -18.79 -2.52 -4.05
C TYR A 117 -19.21 -1.64 -2.86
N GLN A 118 -18.22 -1.13 -2.11
CA GLN A 118 -18.50 -0.26 -0.96
C GLN A 118 -19.14 1.08 -1.37
N VAL A 119 -18.80 1.63 -2.52
CA VAL A 119 -19.48 2.83 -3.08
C VAL A 119 -20.93 2.53 -3.41
N LYS A 120 -21.20 1.41 -4.07
CA LYS A 120 -22.58 1.01 -4.43
C LYS A 120 -23.47 0.77 -3.21
N ASN A 121 -22.88 0.35 -2.10
CA ASN A 121 -23.57 0.12 -0.84
C ASN A 121 -23.54 1.34 0.11
N ASN A 122 -23.14 2.51 -0.37
CA ASN A 122 -23.08 3.78 0.39
C ASN A 122 -22.15 3.74 1.63
N VAL A 123 -21.22 2.80 1.69
CA VAL A 123 -20.18 2.73 2.72
C VAL A 123 -19.06 3.72 2.41
N LEU A 124 -18.60 3.75 1.15
CA LEU A 124 -17.72 4.80 0.62
C LEU A 124 -18.55 5.79 -0.18
N GLN A 125 -18.35 7.07 0.09
CA GLN A 125 -19.08 8.17 -0.55
C GLN A 125 -18.11 9.12 -1.24
N ASP A 126 -18.60 9.83 -2.27
CA ASP A 126 -17.83 10.78 -3.05
C ASP A 126 -16.46 10.21 -3.47
N PRO A 127 -16.41 9.35 -4.49
CA PRO A 127 -15.15 8.73 -4.94
C PRO A 127 -14.02 9.73 -5.20
N LYS A 128 -14.33 10.96 -5.64
CA LYS A 128 -13.33 11.99 -5.88
C LYS A 128 -12.62 12.47 -4.62
N SER A 129 -13.20 12.24 -3.45
CA SER A 129 -12.54 12.55 -2.18
C SER A 129 -11.37 11.60 -1.88
N PHE A 130 -11.37 10.38 -2.44
CA PHE A 130 -10.36 9.38 -2.10
C PHE A 130 -9.62 8.74 -3.29
N ILE A 131 -10.16 8.80 -4.53
CA ILE A 131 -9.47 8.26 -5.70
C ILE A 131 -9.64 9.18 -6.92
N ASN A 132 -8.53 9.51 -7.57
CA ASN A 132 -8.51 10.41 -8.71
C ASN A 132 -7.62 9.86 -9.81
N ASN A 133 -7.97 10.12 -11.09
CA ASN A 133 -7.08 9.83 -12.18
C ASN A 133 -5.84 10.72 -12.11
N VAL A 134 -4.70 10.09 -12.02
CA VAL A 134 -3.38 10.70 -12.16
C VAL A 134 -2.54 9.71 -12.97
N PRO A 135 -2.19 10.02 -14.22
CA PRO A 135 -1.39 9.14 -15.05
C PRO A 135 -0.11 8.71 -14.35
N HIS A 136 0.25 7.43 -14.47
CA HIS A 136 1.52 6.92 -13.99
C HIS A 136 2.53 6.90 -15.13
N MET A 137 3.72 7.40 -14.87
CA MET A 137 4.82 7.51 -15.84
C MET A 137 6.09 6.92 -15.26
N SER A 138 6.86 6.21 -16.10
CA SER A 138 8.28 6.01 -15.86
C SER A 138 9.03 7.02 -16.72
N PHE A 139 10.05 7.68 -16.18
CA PHE A 139 10.90 8.60 -16.91
C PHE A 139 12.36 8.29 -16.63
N VAL A 140 13.15 8.15 -17.69
CA VAL A 140 14.58 7.83 -17.60
C VAL A 140 15.40 8.69 -18.56
N TRP A 141 16.69 8.79 -18.24
CA TRP A 141 17.69 9.43 -19.09
C TRP A 141 18.98 8.59 -19.16
N GLY A 142 19.76 8.80 -20.21
CA GLY A 142 20.95 8.01 -20.53
C GLY A 142 20.62 6.76 -21.35
N GLU A 143 21.57 6.34 -22.19
CA GLU A 143 21.34 5.31 -23.22
C GLU A 143 20.92 3.97 -22.65
N ASP A 144 21.60 3.48 -21.62
CA ASP A 144 21.31 2.18 -21.02
C ASP A 144 19.89 2.15 -20.39
N ASN A 145 19.51 3.25 -19.72
CA ASN A 145 18.20 3.37 -19.09
C ASN A 145 17.08 3.48 -20.14
N VAL A 146 17.31 4.18 -21.24
CA VAL A 146 16.36 4.25 -22.37
C VAL A 146 16.17 2.86 -22.98
N ASN A 147 17.27 2.13 -23.22
CA ASN A 147 17.22 0.76 -23.74
C ASN A 147 16.46 -0.18 -22.77
N TYR A 148 16.70 -0.09 -21.48
CA TYR A 148 15.97 -0.85 -20.46
C TYR A 148 14.46 -0.51 -20.50
N LEU A 149 14.10 0.78 -20.52
CA LEU A 149 12.69 1.20 -20.52
C LEU A 149 11.95 0.73 -21.76
N HIS A 150 12.61 0.72 -22.93
CA HIS A 150 12.06 0.18 -24.17
C HIS A 150 11.80 -1.33 -24.06
N LYS A 151 12.77 -2.11 -23.56
CA LYS A 151 12.60 -3.56 -23.32
C LYS A 151 11.43 -3.82 -22.35
N ARG A 152 11.38 -3.04 -21.24
CA ARG A 152 10.30 -3.11 -20.26
C ARG A 152 8.94 -2.85 -20.90
N TYR A 153 8.80 -1.78 -21.67
CA TYR A 153 7.58 -1.45 -22.38
C TYR A 153 7.13 -2.61 -23.28
N THR A 154 8.05 -3.13 -24.09
CA THR A 154 7.78 -4.26 -25.01
C THR A 154 7.32 -5.50 -24.25
N ALA A 155 7.99 -5.88 -23.17
CA ALA A 155 7.62 -7.03 -22.35
C ALA A 155 6.22 -6.87 -21.71
N LEU A 156 5.91 -5.68 -21.21
CA LEU A 156 4.61 -5.41 -20.57
C LEU A 156 3.43 -5.48 -21.56
N GLN A 157 3.63 -5.22 -22.87
CA GLN A 157 2.56 -5.31 -23.87
C GLN A 157 2.01 -6.73 -24.04
N HIS A 158 2.76 -7.78 -23.65
CA HIS A 158 2.26 -9.17 -23.67
C HIS A 158 1.20 -9.45 -22.61
N SER A 159 1.13 -8.67 -21.55
CA SER A 159 0.10 -8.78 -20.51
C SER A 159 -1.11 -7.89 -20.84
N THR A 160 -2.32 -8.43 -20.70
CA THR A 160 -3.58 -7.68 -20.88
C THR A 160 -3.68 -6.47 -19.96
N LEU A 161 -3.05 -6.55 -18.79
CA LEU A 161 -3.13 -5.52 -17.74
C LEU A 161 -2.39 -4.24 -18.11
N PHE A 162 -1.38 -4.31 -18.99
CA PHE A 162 -0.53 -3.17 -19.35
C PHE A 162 -0.78 -2.65 -20.77
N ARG A 163 -1.64 -3.30 -21.55
CA ARG A 163 -2.04 -2.79 -22.86
C ARG A 163 -2.74 -1.43 -22.74
N GLY A 164 -2.36 -0.51 -23.62
CA GLY A 164 -2.76 0.89 -23.53
C GLY A 164 -1.72 1.79 -22.86
N MET A 165 -0.59 1.22 -22.40
CA MET A 165 0.58 2.00 -22.03
C MET A 165 1.19 2.63 -23.30
N GLU A 166 1.58 3.89 -23.17
CA GLU A 166 2.25 4.66 -24.21
C GLU A 166 3.76 4.69 -23.94
N TYR A 167 4.58 4.78 -24.98
CA TYR A 167 6.04 4.94 -24.91
C TYR A 167 6.46 6.08 -25.84
N SER A 168 7.44 6.89 -25.42
CA SER A 168 8.00 7.94 -26.25
C SER A 168 9.45 8.25 -25.86
N GLU A 169 10.25 8.56 -26.89
CA GLU A 169 11.56 9.22 -26.79
C GLU A 169 11.51 10.66 -27.33
N ASP A 170 10.33 11.08 -27.82
CA ASP A 170 10.12 12.45 -28.33
C ASP A 170 9.98 13.44 -27.17
N PRO A 171 10.92 14.43 -27.04
CA PRO A 171 10.87 15.45 -26.01
C PRO A 171 9.58 16.26 -25.99
N GLU A 172 8.99 16.58 -27.14
CA GLU A 172 7.76 17.36 -27.23
C GLU A 172 6.55 16.56 -26.74
N GLN A 173 6.50 15.26 -27.05
CA GLN A 173 5.45 14.39 -26.54
C GLN A 173 5.57 14.22 -25.02
N ILE A 174 6.78 13.99 -24.49
CA ILE A 174 7.02 13.85 -23.05
C ILE A 174 6.70 15.16 -22.31
N LYS A 175 7.00 16.32 -22.93
CA LYS A 175 6.66 17.63 -22.41
C LYS A 175 5.14 17.85 -22.29
N GLN A 176 4.36 17.34 -23.25
CA GLN A 176 2.89 17.37 -23.15
C GLN A 176 2.39 16.52 -21.98
N TRP A 177 3.04 15.39 -21.68
CA TRP A 177 2.66 14.52 -20.57
C TRP A 177 3.05 15.08 -19.20
N ALA A 178 4.26 15.65 -19.09
CA ALA A 178 4.84 16.15 -17.85
C ALA A 178 5.70 17.40 -18.10
N PRO A 179 5.11 18.59 -18.25
CA PRO A 179 5.85 19.82 -18.59
C PRO A 179 7.00 20.13 -17.65
N LEU A 180 6.81 19.95 -16.33
CA LEU A 180 7.84 20.29 -15.33
C LEU A 180 9.10 19.43 -15.48
N VAL A 181 8.95 18.18 -15.95
CA VAL A 181 10.08 17.26 -16.16
C VAL A 181 10.95 17.68 -17.34
N MET A 182 10.36 18.39 -18.32
CA MET A 182 11.02 18.77 -19.56
C MET A 182 11.47 20.23 -19.61
N ASN A 183 10.81 21.13 -18.90
CA ASN A 183 11.19 22.53 -18.88
C ASN A 183 12.59 22.70 -18.27
N GLY A 184 13.48 23.40 -18.99
CA GLY A 184 14.88 23.62 -18.59
C GLY A 184 15.78 22.39 -18.76
N ARG A 185 15.31 21.28 -19.33
CA ARG A 185 16.13 20.07 -19.57
C ARG A 185 17.06 20.27 -20.77
N ASP A 186 18.28 19.74 -20.64
CA ASP A 186 19.27 19.73 -21.73
C ASP A 186 18.70 18.97 -22.94
N PRO A 187 18.55 19.62 -24.11
CA PRO A 187 18.03 18.97 -25.31
C PRO A 187 18.94 17.87 -25.87
N ALA A 188 20.21 17.83 -25.49
CA ALA A 188 21.15 16.79 -25.88
C ALA A 188 21.00 15.50 -25.03
N GLN A 189 20.29 15.55 -23.93
CA GLN A 189 20.09 14.40 -23.04
C GLN A 189 19.16 13.38 -23.72
N LYS A 190 19.65 12.14 -23.90
CA LYS A 190 18.83 11.03 -24.36
C LYS A 190 17.83 10.66 -23.26
N ILE A 191 16.55 10.65 -23.59
CA ILE A 191 15.45 10.43 -22.65
C ILE A 191 14.42 9.46 -23.20
N ALA A 192 13.66 8.81 -22.33
CA ALA A 192 12.46 8.07 -22.67
C ALA A 192 11.45 8.11 -21.52
N ALA A 193 10.18 7.96 -21.87
CA ALA A 193 9.11 7.82 -20.90
C ALA A 193 8.08 6.77 -21.33
N THR A 194 7.48 6.10 -20.33
CA THR A 194 6.19 5.42 -20.50
C THR A 194 5.10 6.18 -19.77
N ARG A 195 3.86 6.07 -20.25
CA ARG A 195 2.68 6.69 -19.62
C ARG A 195 1.51 5.71 -19.64
N MET A 196 0.85 5.54 -18.49
CA MET A 196 -0.43 4.85 -18.40
C MET A 196 -1.50 5.85 -17.94
N PRO A 197 -2.44 6.24 -18.83
CA PRO A 197 -3.42 7.29 -18.53
C PRO A 197 -4.42 6.94 -17.43
N ILE A 198 -4.62 5.65 -17.14
CA ILE A 198 -5.55 5.14 -16.10
C ILE A 198 -4.90 5.01 -14.72
N GLY A 199 -3.68 5.50 -14.54
CA GLY A 199 -3.06 5.60 -13.22
C GLY A 199 -3.91 6.40 -12.22
N THR A 200 -3.71 6.19 -10.92
CA THR A 200 -4.53 6.82 -9.88
C THR A 200 -3.70 7.34 -8.70
N ASP A 201 -4.17 8.45 -8.13
CA ASP A 201 -3.84 8.91 -6.79
C ASP A 201 -4.94 8.51 -5.82
N VAL A 202 -4.58 7.97 -4.64
CA VAL A 202 -5.50 7.45 -3.64
C VAL A 202 -5.24 8.09 -2.28
N ASN A 203 -6.27 8.60 -1.63
CA ASN A 203 -6.24 9.05 -0.24
C ASN A 203 -6.73 7.93 0.68
N PHE A 204 -5.79 7.10 1.16
CA PHE A 204 -6.09 5.96 2.03
C PHE A 204 -6.65 6.39 3.40
N GLY A 205 -6.31 7.61 3.85
CA GLY A 205 -6.88 8.18 5.07
C GLY A 205 -8.39 8.35 4.95
N VAL A 206 -8.86 8.96 3.87
CA VAL A 206 -10.30 9.15 3.62
C VAL A 206 -11.03 7.81 3.51
N ILE A 207 -10.46 6.83 2.78
CA ILE A 207 -11.05 5.48 2.71
C ILE A 207 -11.17 4.88 4.12
N THR A 208 -10.11 4.94 4.93
CA THR A 208 -10.09 4.40 6.30
C THR A 208 -11.15 5.05 7.17
N HIS A 209 -11.24 6.38 7.14
CA HIS A 209 -12.24 7.12 7.92
C HIS A 209 -13.67 6.74 7.52
N GLN A 210 -13.96 6.63 6.23
CA GLN A 210 -15.30 6.28 5.77
C GLN A 210 -15.68 4.84 6.10
N LEU A 211 -14.76 3.87 5.92
CA LEU A 211 -14.98 2.47 6.30
C LEU A 211 -15.27 2.35 7.80
N VAL A 212 -14.43 2.96 8.65
CA VAL A 212 -14.64 2.91 10.11
C VAL A 212 -15.91 3.65 10.52
N SER A 213 -16.20 4.80 9.93
CA SER A 213 -17.44 5.54 10.18
C SER A 213 -18.67 4.69 9.86
N SER A 214 -18.68 3.95 8.76
CA SER A 214 -19.75 3.02 8.42
C SER A 214 -19.87 1.88 9.45
N LEU A 215 -18.74 1.29 9.85
CA LEU A 215 -18.71 0.23 10.87
C LEU A 215 -19.31 0.71 12.20
N THR A 216 -19.06 1.95 12.61
CA THR A 216 -19.58 2.50 13.88
C THR A 216 -21.11 2.69 13.89
N GLN A 217 -21.79 2.61 12.75
CA GLN A 217 -23.25 2.62 12.70
C GLN A 217 -23.85 1.29 13.18
N ASP A 218 -23.07 0.22 13.20
CA ASP A 218 -23.52 -1.10 13.67
C ASP A 218 -23.30 -1.23 15.18
N LYS A 219 -24.36 -1.61 15.91
CA LYS A 219 -24.33 -1.82 17.37
C LYS A 219 -23.41 -2.96 17.82
N LYS A 220 -22.99 -3.84 16.90
CA LYS A 220 -22.08 -4.96 17.16
C LYS A 220 -20.61 -4.57 16.94
N PHE A 221 -20.36 -3.34 16.47
CA PHE A 221 -19.02 -2.79 16.32
C PHE A 221 -18.73 -1.75 17.40
N SER A 222 -17.56 -1.84 18.04
CA SER A 222 -17.10 -0.86 19.03
C SER A 222 -15.75 -0.29 18.61
N LEU A 223 -15.69 1.04 18.44
CA LEU A 223 -14.46 1.78 18.22
C LEU A 223 -13.96 2.37 19.54
N ASN A 224 -12.75 2.02 19.94
CA ASN A 224 -12.11 2.46 21.16
C ASN A 224 -10.84 3.24 20.81
N LEU A 225 -10.95 4.57 20.74
CA LEU A 225 -9.84 5.49 20.51
C LEU A 225 -9.11 5.80 21.81
N SER A 226 -7.83 6.17 21.73
CA SER A 226 -6.95 6.39 22.89
C SER A 226 -6.84 5.15 23.77
N HIS A 227 -6.90 3.96 23.17
CA HIS A 227 -6.78 2.68 23.84
C HIS A 227 -5.62 1.88 23.27
N GLU A 228 -4.60 1.65 24.09
CA GLU A 228 -3.39 0.94 23.71
C GLU A 228 -3.47 -0.54 24.10
N VAL A 229 -3.35 -1.45 23.14
CA VAL A 229 -3.18 -2.87 23.45
C VAL A 229 -1.75 -3.09 23.94
N ARG A 230 -1.63 -3.60 25.17
CA ARG A 230 -0.34 -3.79 25.86
C ARG A 230 0.11 -5.23 25.91
N ASP A 231 -0.83 -6.19 25.95
CA ASP A 231 -0.51 -7.61 26.05
C ASP A 231 -1.57 -8.46 25.36
N ILE A 232 -1.16 -9.65 24.88
CA ILE A 232 -2.02 -10.63 24.21
C ILE A 232 -1.59 -12.01 24.71
N LYS A 233 -2.50 -12.74 25.35
CA LYS A 233 -2.23 -14.06 25.91
C LYS A 233 -3.29 -15.08 25.53
N ARG A 234 -2.87 -16.32 25.27
CA ARG A 234 -3.79 -17.43 25.02
C ARG A 234 -4.46 -17.86 26.30
N ASN A 235 -5.77 -18.01 26.28
CA ASN A 235 -6.56 -18.59 27.35
C ASN A 235 -6.65 -20.12 27.22
N PRO A 236 -6.93 -20.84 28.33
CA PRO A 236 -7.11 -22.31 28.28
C PRO A 236 -8.29 -22.78 27.41
N ASP A 237 -9.28 -21.91 27.17
CA ASP A 237 -10.46 -22.18 26.33
C ASP A 237 -10.24 -21.85 24.85
N ASN A 238 -8.99 -21.62 24.45
CA ASN A 238 -8.58 -21.24 23.10
C ASN A 238 -9.04 -19.84 22.63
N THR A 239 -9.52 -18.99 23.52
CA THR A 239 -9.69 -17.55 23.25
C THR A 239 -8.41 -16.77 23.55
N TRP A 240 -8.40 -15.49 23.28
CA TRP A 240 -7.30 -14.58 23.53
C TRP A 240 -7.68 -13.54 24.56
N ALA A 241 -6.91 -13.42 25.63
CA ALA A 241 -6.98 -12.32 26.58
C ALA A 241 -6.16 -11.14 26.03
N VAL A 242 -6.83 -10.06 25.66
CA VAL A 242 -6.23 -8.83 25.14
C VAL A 242 -6.28 -7.78 26.25
N THR A 243 -5.10 -7.39 26.75
CA THR A 243 -4.97 -6.32 27.76
C THR A 243 -4.91 -4.97 27.08
N VAL A 244 -5.84 -4.09 27.44
CA VAL A 244 -6.04 -2.78 26.84
C VAL A 244 -5.94 -1.70 27.91
N ALA A 245 -5.12 -0.67 27.66
CA ALA A 245 -4.95 0.48 28.53
C ALA A 245 -5.72 1.69 27.99
N ASP A 246 -6.59 2.28 28.78
CA ASP A 246 -7.27 3.55 28.49
C ASP A 246 -6.32 4.71 28.79
N LEU A 247 -5.78 5.34 27.74
CA LEU A 247 -4.80 6.42 27.84
C LEU A 247 -5.41 7.74 28.36
N LYS A 248 -6.74 7.87 28.34
CA LYS A 248 -7.45 9.02 28.93
C LYS A 248 -7.71 8.85 30.43
N ARG A 249 -7.47 7.65 30.97
CA ARG A 249 -7.63 7.31 32.39
C ARG A 249 -6.34 6.78 33.01
N ASP A 250 -5.26 7.53 32.86
CA ASP A 250 -3.93 7.22 33.40
C ASP A 250 -3.42 5.80 33.04
N GLY A 251 -3.84 5.28 31.89
CA GLY A 251 -3.46 3.96 31.43
C GLY A 251 -4.11 2.82 32.22
N LYS A 252 -5.29 3.03 32.79
CA LYS A 252 -6.07 1.97 33.46
C LYS A 252 -6.28 0.81 32.51
N GLU A 253 -5.83 -0.38 32.92
CA GLU A 253 -5.92 -1.59 32.12
C GLU A 253 -7.23 -2.34 32.35
N THR A 254 -7.75 -2.89 31.27
CA THR A 254 -8.86 -3.84 31.25
C THR A 254 -8.50 -5.01 30.33
N THR A 255 -9.13 -6.16 30.53
CA THR A 255 -8.91 -7.33 29.68
C THR A 255 -10.19 -7.66 28.91
N VAL A 256 -10.05 -7.87 27.61
CA VAL A 256 -11.13 -8.31 26.70
C VAL A 256 -10.77 -9.67 26.15
N ASN A 257 -11.70 -10.62 26.23
CA ASN A 257 -11.53 -11.93 25.61
C ASN A 257 -12.04 -11.92 24.16
N ALA A 258 -11.29 -12.50 23.22
CA ALA A 258 -11.63 -12.57 21.81
C ALA A 258 -11.46 -13.97 21.23
N LYS A 259 -12.34 -14.39 20.32
CA LYS A 259 -12.20 -15.64 19.56
C LYS A 259 -11.14 -15.50 18.47
N PHE A 260 -11.09 -14.34 17.83
CA PHE A 260 -10.10 -14.01 16.80
C PHE A 260 -9.47 -12.64 17.08
N VAL A 261 -8.15 -12.52 16.87
CA VAL A 261 -7.40 -11.27 17.01
C VAL A 261 -6.66 -10.95 15.72
N PHE A 262 -6.86 -9.74 15.18
CA PHE A 262 -6.04 -9.21 14.11
C PHE A 262 -5.15 -8.08 14.60
N ILE A 263 -3.84 -8.23 14.39
CA ILE A 263 -2.83 -7.24 14.74
C ILE A 263 -2.49 -6.42 13.49
N GLY A 264 -3.22 -5.31 13.31
CA GLY A 264 -3.05 -4.34 12.21
C GLY A 264 -2.43 -3.02 12.67
N ALA A 265 -1.50 -3.07 13.64
CA ALA A 265 -0.92 -1.92 14.32
C ALA A 265 0.28 -1.29 13.58
N GLY A 266 0.39 -1.48 12.24
CA GLY A 266 1.50 -0.97 11.46
C GLY A 266 2.84 -1.50 11.97
N GLY A 267 3.83 -0.63 12.16
CA GLY A 267 5.14 -1.05 12.68
C GLY A 267 5.11 -1.68 14.07
N ALA A 268 4.13 -1.33 14.90
CA ALA A 268 3.97 -1.93 16.23
C ALA A 268 3.46 -3.38 16.21
N SER A 269 2.96 -3.86 15.05
CA SER A 269 2.46 -5.24 14.91
C SER A 269 3.49 -6.29 15.31
N LEU A 270 4.78 -6.07 15.00
CA LEU A 270 5.84 -6.99 15.35
C LEU A 270 5.93 -7.25 16.86
N LYS A 271 5.92 -6.19 17.66
CA LYS A 271 6.03 -6.31 19.13
C LYS A 271 4.82 -7.01 19.74
N LEU A 272 3.63 -6.74 19.23
CA LEU A 272 2.40 -7.40 19.68
C LEU A 272 2.34 -8.86 19.24
N LEU A 273 2.80 -9.17 18.04
CA LEU A 273 2.93 -10.54 17.55
C LEU A 273 3.89 -11.35 18.43
N GLN A 274 5.05 -10.79 18.81
CA GLN A 274 5.98 -11.42 19.73
C GLN A 274 5.35 -11.69 21.11
N LYS A 275 4.52 -10.78 21.62
CA LYS A 275 3.81 -10.94 22.89
C LYS A 275 2.73 -12.03 22.86
N SER A 276 2.16 -12.32 21.70
CA SER A 276 1.18 -13.40 21.56
C SER A 276 1.75 -14.79 21.86
N GLY A 277 3.08 -14.94 21.73
CA GLY A 277 3.78 -16.20 22.02
C GLY A 277 3.48 -17.34 21.05
N ILE A 278 2.91 -17.06 19.88
CA ILE A 278 2.71 -18.10 18.86
C ILE A 278 4.06 -18.52 18.26
N PRO A 279 4.27 -19.81 17.97
CA PRO A 279 5.54 -20.30 17.41
C PRO A 279 5.88 -19.65 16.06
N GLU A 280 4.88 -19.31 15.28
CA GLU A 280 5.02 -18.67 13.97
C GLU A 280 5.62 -17.25 14.05
N ALA A 281 5.69 -16.67 15.25
CA ALA A 281 6.31 -15.36 15.48
C ALA A 281 7.84 -15.44 15.65
N ASP A 282 8.40 -16.64 15.80
CA ASP A 282 9.82 -16.81 16.08
C ASP A 282 10.71 -16.38 14.89
N GLY A 283 11.81 -15.72 15.23
CA GLY A 283 12.82 -15.29 14.27
C GLY A 283 12.45 -14.04 13.46
N TYR A 284 11.26 -13.45 13.69
CA TYR A 284 10.91 -12.18 13.06
C TYR A 284 11.56 -11.00 13.76
N GLY A 285 12.17 -10.12 12.96
CA GLY A 285 12.70 -8.82 13.35
C GLY A 285 12.14 -7.70 12.49
N GLY A 286 12.42 -6.47 12.87
CA GLY A 286 11.99 -5.29 12.14
C GLY A 286 13.14 -4.34 11.85
N PHE A 287 13.14 -3.79 10.64
CA PHE A 287 14.08 -2.74 10.23
C PHE A 287 13.29 -1.46 9.94
N PRO A 288 13.32 -0.46 10.84
CA PRO A 288 12.52 0.74 10.67
C PRO A 288 13.15 1.69 9.65
N VAL A 289 12.35 2.11 8.67
CA VAL A 289 12.72 3.10 7.66
C VAL A 289 11.62 4.14 7.56
N GLY A 290 11.98 5.40 7.75
CA GLY A 290 11.09 6.52 7.48
C GLY A 290 11.27 7.06 6.07
N GLY A 291 10.42 7.99 5.68
CA GLY A 291 10.53 8.72 4.43
C GLY A 291 10.28 10.21 4.64
N GLN A 292 10.98 11.02 3.87
CA GLN A 292 10.73 12.46 3.77
C GLN A 292 10.47 12.82 2.31
N PHE A 293 9.69 13.87 2.10
CA PHE A 293 9.38 14.40 0.78
C PHE A 293 9.61 15.91 0.77
N LEU A 294 10.13 16.42 -0.33
CA LEU A 294 9.96 17.82 -0.67
C LEU A 294 8.54 18.03 -1.18
N VAL A 295 7.85 19.03 -0.67
CA VAL A 295 6.42 19.28 -0.92
C VAL A 295 6.22 20.71 -1.39
N THR A 296 5.39 20.90 -2.43
CA THR A 296 4.85 22.21 -2.80
C THR A 296 3.34 22.13 -3.01
N SER A 297 2.62 23.12 -2.47
CA SER A 297 1.19 23.33 -2.71
C SER A 297 0.90 24.61 -3.51
N LYS A 298 1.93 25.23 -4.08
CA LYS A 298 1.78 26.43 -4.92
C LYS A 298 1.00 26.10 -6.18
N PRO A 299 -0.19 26.68 -6.40
CA PRO A 299 -1.04 26.32 -7.54
C PRO A 299 -0.38 26.54 -8.90
N GLU A 300 0.47 27.59 -9.01
CA GLU A 300 1.22 27.91 -10.22
C GLU A 300 2.25 26.85 -10.60
N ILE A 301 2.67 25.99 -9.66
CA ILE A 301 3.55 24.85 -9.90
C ILE A 301 2.73 23.56 -9.97
N ALA A 302 1.92 23.29 -8.95
CA ALA A 302 1.20 22.03 -8.82
C ALA A 302 0.22 21.77 -9.97
N ASN A 303 -0.37 22.81 -10.55
CA ASN A 303 -1.31 22.66 -11.67
C ASN A 303 -0.63 22.36 -13.02
N GLN A 304 0.69 22.49 -13.11
CA GLN A 304 1.45 22.16 -14.33
C GLN A 304 1.88 20.68 -14.37
N HIS A 305 1.76 19.94 -13.26
CA HIS A 305 2.15 18.54 -13.19
C HIS A 305 0.94 17.68 -12.88
N LEU A 306 0.59 16.76 -13.79
CA LEU A 306 -0.65 15.98 -13.72
C LEU A 306 -0.37 14.47 -13.72
N ALA A 307 0.81 14.07 -13.30
CA ALA A 307 1.25 12.67 -13.32
C ALA A 307 1.97 12.28 -12.02
N LYS A 308 2.14 10.99 -11.82
CA LYS A 308 3.16 10.42 -10.93
C LYS A 308 4.31 9.95 -11.81
N VAL A 309 5.48 10.58 -11.67
CA VAL A 309 6.65 10.32 -12.51
C VAL A 309 7.75 9.66 -11.70
N TYR A 310 7.98 8.40 -11.98
CA TYR A 310 8.97 7.54 -11.32
C TYR A 310 10.24 7.45 -12.16
N GLY A 311 11.38 7.59 -11.51
CA GLY A 311 12.70 7.35 -12.10
C GLY A 311 13.19 5.94 -11.87
N LEU A 312 14.43 5.71 -12.27
CA LEU A 312 15.17 4.48 -11.95
C LEU A 312 15.90 4.67 -10.60
N ALA A 313 15.90 3.63 -9.77
CA ALA A 313 16.68 3.64 -8.55
C ALA A 313 18.17 3.72 -8.86
N SER A 314 18.92 4.49 -8.09
CA SER A 314 20.39 4.47 -8.16
C SER A 314 20.90 3.07 -7.86
N VAL A 315 22.05 2.70 -8.45
CA VAL A 315 22.69 1.41 -8.20
C VAL A 315 22.94 1.22 -6.70
N GLY A 316 22.50 0.09 -6.14
CA GLY A 316 22.61 -0.21 -4.70
C GLY A 316 21.49 0.36 -3.82
N SER A 317 20.58 1.16 -4.36
CA SER A 317 19.44 1.68 -3.62
C SER A 317 18.36 0.61 -3.44
N PRO A 318 17.70 0.55 -2.27
CA PRO A 318 16.57 -0.35 -2.09
C PRO A 318 15.40 0.05 -2.99
N PRO A 319 14.58 -0.91 -3.47
CA PRO A 319 13.48 -0.66 -4.41
C PRO A 319 12.48 0.40 -3.98
N MET A 320 12.37 0.66 -2.67
CA MET A 320 11.45 1.63 -2.08
C MET A 320 11.98 3.06 -2.05
N SER A 321 13.23 3.26 -2.47
CA SER A 321 13.92 4.56 -2.45
C SER A 321 13.99 5.19 -3.84
N VAL A 322 13.20 4.69 -4.79
CA VAL A 322 13.13 5.26 -6.13
C VAL A 322 12.55 6.67 -6.02
N PRO A 323 13.29 7.71 -6.43
CA PRO A 323 12.75 9.06 -6.44
C PRO A 323 11.59 9.17 -7.45
N HIS A 324 10.57 9.91 -7.06
CA HIS A 324 9.43 10.20 -7.93
C HIS A 324 8.87 11.60 -7.66
N LEU A 325 8.38 12.24 -8.71
CA LEU A 325 7.68 13.51 -8.65
C LEU A 325 6.19 13.26 -8.86
N ASP A 326 5.42 13.38 -7.78
CA ASP A 326 4.03 12.93 -7.74
C ASP A 326 3.04 14.07 -7.56
N THR A 327 2.02 14.07 -8.39
CA THR A 327 0.77 14.77 -8.09
C THR A 327 -0.04 14.02 -7.05
N ARG A 328 -0.51 14.73 -6.02
CA ARG A 328 -1.43 14.25 -4.99
C ARG A 328 -2.66 15.15 -4.90
N MET A 329 -3.81 14.54 -4.58
CA MET A 329 -5.04 15.25 -4.18
C MET A 329 -5.24 15.09 -2.68
N LEU A 330 -4.87 16.11 -1.90
CA LEU A 330 -4.96 16.13 -0.44
C LEU A 330 -5.75 17.35 0.03
N ASP A 331 -6.67 17.14 0.95
CA ASP A 331 -7.50 18.21 1.55
C ASP A 331 -8.19 19.09 0.50
N GLY A 332 -8.65 18.47 -0.60
CA GLY A 332 -9.28 19.14 -1.71
C GLY A 332 -8.34 19.99 -2.60
N LYS A 333 -7.03 19.89 -2.40
CA LYS A 333 -6.01 20.64 -3.14
C LYS A 333 -5.05 19.72 -3.87
N ARG A 334 -4.50 20.21 -4.98
CA ARG A 334 -3.39 19.55 -5.65
C ARG A 334 -2.08 19.98 -4.99
N VAL A 335 -1.26 18.99 -4.64
CA VAL A 335 0.09 19.19 -4.11
C VAL A 335 1.07 18.32 -4.89
N LEU A 336 2.33 18.71 -4.95
CA LEU A 336 3.40 17.89 -5.49
C LEU A 336 4.28 17.39 -4.36
N LEU A 337 4.66 16.13 -4.45
CA LEU A 337 5.65 15.48 -3.59
C LEU A 337 6.83 15.04 -4.43
N PHE A 338 8.05 15.27 -3.94
CA PHE A 338 9.26 14.69 -4.51
C PHE A 338 10.05 13.92 -3.44
N GLY A 339 10.45 12.71 -3.75
CA GLY A 339 11.16 11.76 -2.88
C GLY A 339 10.72 10.33 -3.18
N PRO A 340 10.75 9.42 -2.20
CA PRO A 340 11.11 9.64 -0.79
C PRO A 340 12.61 9.72 -0.55
N PHE A 341 13.02 10.57 0.37
CA PHE A 341 14.34 10.52 0.99
C PHE A 341 14.25 9.60 2.20
N ALA A 342 15.07 8.56 2.22
CA ALA A 342 15.03 7.58 3.29
C ALA A 342 15.57 8.15 4.59
N THR A 343 14.90 7.85 5.70
CA THR A 343 15.37 8.15 7.05
C THR A 343 15.41 6.88 7.89
N PHE A 344 16.24 6.87 8.91
CA PHE A 344 16.32 5.79 9.88
C PHE A 344 16.12 6.34 11.29
N SER A 345 15.31 5.65 12.08
CA SER A 345 15.19 5.92 13.51
C SER A 345 14.82 4.62 14.24
N GLY A 346 15.00 4.58 15.56
CA GLY A 346 14.54 3.44 16.38
C GLY A 346 13.02 3.30 16.47
N LYS A 347 12.25 4.28 15.98
CA LYS A 347 10.79 4.29 16.05
C LYS A 347 10.17 3.36 15.01
N PHE A 348 9.18 2.60 15.41
CA PHE A 348 8.36 1.77 14.51
C PHE A 348 7.13 2.49 13.95
N LEU A 349 6.70 3.53 14.63
CA LEU A 349 5.60 4.41 14.25
C LEU A 349 6.07 5.87 14.29
N LYS A 350 5.45 6.76 13.54
CA LYS A 350 5.72 8.21 13.59
C LYS A 350 5.55 8.74 15.00
N ASN A 351 4.48 8.30 15.68
CA ASN A 351 4.20 8.58 17.09
C ASN A 351 4.70 7.48 18.03
N GLY A 352 5.71 6.70 17.63
CA GLY A 352 6.33 5.62 18.40
C GLY A 352 7.46 6.08 19.31
N SER A 353 8.10 5.09 19.98
CA SER A 353 9.24 5.30 20.85
C SER A 353 10.57 5.07 20.13
N LEU A 354 11.61 5.83 20.45
CA LEU A 354 12.98 5.57 19.95
C LEU A 354 13.52 4.20 20.38
N PHE A 355 12.94 3.61 21.44
CA PHE A 355 13.31 2.29 21.92
C PHE A 355 12.55 1.13 21.26
N ASP A 356 11.67 1.39 20.29
CA ASP A 356 10.87 0.32 19.65
C ASP A 356 11.75 -0.75 19.02
N LEU A 357 12.78 -0.35 18.26
CA LEU A 357 13.72 -1.29 17.65
C LEU A 357 14.41 -2.17 18.70
N VAL A 358 15.04 -1.55 19.71
CA VAL A 358 15.79 -2.27 20.73
C VAL A 358 14.86 -3.19 21.54
N SER A 359 13.66 -2.73 21.92
CA SER A 359 12.68 -3.52 22.67
C SER A 359 12.03 -4.63 21.86
N SER A 360 12.19 -4.67 20.54
CA SER A 360 11.75 -5.77 19.67
C SER A 360 12.79 -6.88 19.51
N MET A 361 14.04 -6.63 19.95
CA MET A 361 15.11 -7.60 19.87
C MET A 361 14.97 -8.65 20.98
N ASN A 362 15.12 -9.93 20.61
CA ASN A 362 15.07 -11.07 21.50
C ASN A 362 16.03 -12.16 21.02
N THR A 363 16.16 -13.25 21.78
CA THR A 363 17.09 -14.33 21.46
C THR A 363 16.80 -15.04 20.13
N SER A 364 15.54 -15.04 19.66
CA SER A 364 15.18 -15.74 18.41
C SER A 364 15.47 -14.90 17.16
N ASN A 365 15.52 -13.56 17.26
CA ASN A 365 15.70 -12.68 16.12
C ASN A 365 17.04 -11.94 16.08
N LEU A 366 17.84 -11.99 17.14
CA LEU A 366 19.14 -11.29 17.19
C LEU A 366 20.09 -11.76 16.08
N LEU A 367 20.15 -13.09 15.85
CA LEU A 367 20.99 -13.66 14.80
C LEU A 367 20.50 -13.26 13.39
N PRO A 368 19.21 -13.42 13.03
CA PRO A 368 18.66 -12.89 11.78
C PRO A 368 18.93 -11.41 11.53
N ILE A 369 18.76 -10.55 12.54
CA ILE A 369 19.03 -9.11 12.44
C ILE A 369 20.50 -8.84 12.13
N SER A 370 21.43 -9.57 12.79
CA SER A 370 22.86 -9.43 12.59
C SER A 370 23.27 -9.82 11.16
N HIS A 371 22.76 -10.94 10.64
CA HIS A 371 23.02 -11.39 9.26
C HIS A 371 22.51 -10.38 8.23
N VAL A 372 21.29 -9.87 8.40
CA VAL A 372 20.74 -8.85 7.50
C VAL A 372 21.60 -7.59 7.49
N GLY A 373 22.12 -7.16 8.65
CA GLY A 373 23.01 -5.99 8.73
C GLY A 373 24.33 -6.18 7.97
N ILE A 374 24.89 -7.39 8.00
CA ILE A 374 26.14 -7.72 7.30
C ILE A 374 25.90 -7.92 5.81
N ASP A 375 24.87 -8.68 5.44
CA ASP A 375 24.60 -9.07 4.05
C ASP A 375 24.05 -7.91 3.20
N ASN A 376 23.49 -6.86 3.85
CA ASN A 376 22.95 -5.68 3.17
C ASN A 376 23.79 -4.42 3.46
N PHE A 377 25.13 -4.54 3.45
CA PHE A 377 26.02 -3.43 3.75
C PHE A 377 25.81 -2.23 2.80
N ASP A 378 25.50 -2.47 1.53
CA ASP A 378 25.19 -1.41 0.56
C ASP A 378 23.93 -0.64 0.93
N LEU A 379 22.90 -1.33 1.45
CA LEU A 379 21.71 -0.70 1.99
C LEU A 379 22.05 0.19 3.20
N VAL A 380 22.88 -0.31 4.11
CA VAL A 380 23.34 0.47 5.29
C VAL A 380 24.09 1.72 4.83
N LYS A 381 25.02 1.58 3.89
CA LYS A 381 25.78 2.70 3.31
C LYS A 381 24.85 3.72 2.64
N TYR A 382 23.89 3.26 1.85
CA TYR A 382 22.86 4.11 1.24
C TYR A 382 22.08 4.91 2.30
N LEU A 383 21.59 4.24 3.34
CA LEU A 383 20.83 4.90 4.41
C LEU A 383 21.68 5.93 5.17
N VAL A 384 22.94 5.63 5.44
CA VAL A 384 23.87 6.60 6.04
C VAL A 384 24.03 7.81 5.12
N GLY A 385 24.19 7.61 3.81
CA GLY A 385 24.23 8.69 2.82
C GLY A 385 22.96 9.56 2.87
N GLN A 386 21.79 8.94 2.89
CA GLN A 386 20.51 9.64 2.97
C GLN A 386 20.35 10.46 4.28
N LEU A 387 20.82 9.93 5.41
CA LEU A 387 20.80 10.64 6.70
C LEU A 387 21.75 11.85 6.73
N MET A 388 22.81 11.83 5.92
CA MET A 388 23.77 12.93 5.82
C MET A 388 23.35 14.02 4.82
N MET A 389 22.32 13.78 4.00
CA MET A 389 21.82 14.78 3.04
C MET A 389 21.29 16.01 3.76
N ASN A 390 21.74 17.17 3.32
CA ASN A 390 21.19 18.46 3.70
C ASN A 390 20.07 18.89 2.72
N ASP A 391 19.52 20.08 2.90
CA ASP A 391 18.42 20.57 2.05
C ASP A 391 18.88 20.88 0.61
N ASP A 392 20.14 21.29 0.42
CA ASP A 392 20.70 21.55 -0.91
C ASP A 392 20.91 20.24 -1.68
N ASP A 393 21.33 19.17 -1.01
CA ASP A 393 21.48 17.83 -1.60
C ASP A 393 20.13 17.28 -2.07
N ARG A 394 19.09 17.37 -1.22
CA ARG A 394 17.73 16.94 -1.59
C ARG A 394 17.16 17.76 -2.74
N PHE A 395 17.44 19.05 -2.73
CA PHE A 395 17.00 19.94 -3.79
C PHE A 395 17.73 19.68 -5.11
N ALA A 396 19.00 19.32 -5.06
CA ALA A 396 19.77 18.90 -6.24
C ALA A 396 19.14 17.65 -6.89
N GLU A 397 18.73 16.65 -6.10
CA GLU A 397 18.00 15.48 -6.63
C GLU A 397 16.65 15.88 -7.26
N LEU A 398 15.91 16.82 -6.67
CA LEU A 398 14.68 17.33 -7.29
C LEU A 398 14.95 17.93 -8.67
N LYS A 399 16.05 18.65 -8.84
CA LYS A 399 16.41 19.28 -10.12
C LYS A 399 16.74 18.29 -11.22
N GLU A 400 17.11 17.06 -10.90
CA GLU A 400 17.22 15.98 -11.89
C GLU A 400 15.87 15.65 -12.55
N TYR A 401 14.76 15.86 -11.82
CA TYR A 401 13.39 15.65 -12.31
C TYR A 401 12.72 16.94 -12.77
N PHE A 402 12.94 18.03 -12.08
CA PHE A 402 12.38 19.35 -12.39
C PHE A 402 13.52 20.38 -12.44
N PRO A 403 14.20 20.56 -13.62
CA PRO A 403 15.37 21.42 -13.75
C PRO A 403 15.16 22.88 -13.35
N ASP A 404 13.97 23.43 -13.64
CA ASP A 404 13.58 24.81 -13.32
C ASP A 404 13.05 25.00 -11.90
N ALA A 405 13.13 23.98 -11.04
CA ALA A 405 12.68 24.09 -9.65
C ALA A 405 13.44 25.21 -8.89
N LYS A 406 12.73 25.86 -7.98
CA LYS A 406 13.29 26.88 -7.07
C LYS A 406 13.12 26.43 -5.64
N GLN A 407 14.22 26.39 -4.87
CA GLN A 407 14.26 25.83 -3.51
C GLN A 407 13.22 26.46 -2.56
N GLN A 408 13.03 27.76 -2.68
CA GLN A 408 12.06 28.53 -1.87
C GLN A 408 10.59 28.13 -2.05
N ASP A 409 10.27 27.32 -3.08
CA ASP A 409 8.91 26.87 -3.38
C ASP A 409 8.58 25.53 -2.73
N TRP A 410 9.55 24.90 -2.09
CA TRP A 410 9.45 23.57 -1.52
C TRP A 410 9.76 23.56 -0.03
N SER A 411 9.09 22.69 0.70
CA SER A 411 9.32 22.44 2.12
C SER A 411 9.49 20.94 2.38
N LEU A 412 10.31 20.58 3.38
CA LEU A 412 10.51 19.21 3.76
C LEU A 412 9.36 18.72 4.64
N TRP A 413 8.77 17.59 4.27
CA TRP A 413 7.71 16.91 5.00
C TRP A 413 8.16 15.52 5.45
N THR A 414 7.95 15.18 6.73
CA THR A 414 8.23 13.84 7.26
C THR A 414 6.97 12.98 7.18
N ALA A 415 7.02 11.92 6.40
CA ALA A 415 5.96 10.95 6.20
C ALA A 415 5.90 9.90 7.33
N GLY A 416 5.15 8.82 7.13
CA GLY A 416 5.02 7.72 8.08
C GLY A 416 6.26 6.85 8.17
N GLN A 417 6.35 6.07 9.25
CA GLN A 417 7.37 5.06 9.44
C GLN A 417 6.96 3.73 8.78
N ARG A 418 7.94 3.01 8.28
CA ARG A 418 7.79 1.66 7.73
C ARG A 418 8.72 0.72 8.51
N VAL A 419 8.25 -0.48 8.81
CA VAL A 419 9.08 -1.52 9.40
C VAL A 419 9.19 -2.65 8.39
N GLN A 420 10.37 -2.79 7.78
CA GLN A 420 10.66 -3.90 6.88
C GLN A 420 10.84 -5.17 7.68
N VAL A 421 10.35 -6.27 7.14
CA VAL A 421 10.41 -7.56 7.81
C VAL A 421 11.81 -8.14 7.70
N ILE A 422 12.39 -8.50 8.85
CA ILE A 422 13.54 -9.41 8.92
C ILE A 422 13.01 -10.76 9.30
N LYS A 423 13.42 -11.79 8.57
CA LYS A 423 12.96 -13.17 8.75
C LYS A 423 14.15 -14.09 8.85
N LYS A 424 14.05 -15.10 9.76
CA LYS A 424 15.01 -16.18 9.80
C LYS A 424 14.99 -16.96 8.48
N ASP A 425 16.18 -17.28 7.97
CA ASP A 425 16.39 -18.08 6.78
C ASP A 425 17.42 -19.16 7.10
N ASP A 426 17.12 -20.42 6.78
CA ASP A 426 17.98 -21.54 7.17
C ASP A 426 19.31 -21.58 6.39
N ALA A 427 19.35 -20.98 5.19
CA ALA A 427 20.56 -20.95 4.37
C ALA A 427 21.41 -19.70 4.64
N LYS A 428 20.77 -18.54 4.90
CA LYS A 428 21.43 -17.23 5.04
C LYS A 428 21.45 -16.71 6.48
N GLY A 429 20.86 -17.45 7.42
CA GLY A 429 20.69 -17.01 8.81
C GLY A 429 19.60 -15.96 9.00
N GLY A 430 19.46 -15.00 8.07
CA GLY A 430 18.42 -13.97 8.06
C GLY A 430 18.30 -13.31 6.70
N VAL A 431 17.09 -12.90 6.33
CA VAL A 431 16.80 -12.17 5.09
C VAL A 431 15.94 -10.95 5.36
N LEU A 432 16.19 -9.87 4.63
CA LEU A 432 15.32 -8.70 4.61
C LEU A 432 14.25 -8.90 3.54
N GLN A 433 13.00 -9.02 3.98
CA GLN A 433 11.86 -9.21 3.10
C GLN A 433 11.16 -7.90 2.80
N PHE A 434 11.02 -7.57 1.51
CA PHE A 434 10.27 -6.41 1.06
C PHE A 434 8.80 -6.78 0.79
N GLY A 435 7.90 -5.83 1.04
CA GLY A 435 6.46 -6.03 0.88
C GLY A 435 5.77 -6.26 2.22
N THR A 436 4.67 -6.99 2.18
CA THR A 436 3.84 -7.33 3.33
C THR A 436 3.83 -8.83 3.57
N GLU A 437 3.70 -9.23 4.84
CA GLU A 437 3.58 -10.64 5.23
C GLU A 437 2.48 -10.83 6.27
N VAL A 438 1.58 -11.77 6.01
CA VAL A 438 0.55 -12.20 6.96
C VAL A 438 1.09 -13.39 7.76
N VAL A 439 1.34 -13.15 9.04
CA VAL A 439 1.72 -14.19 10.02
C VAL A 439 0.48 -14.57 10.82
N SER A 440 0.15 -15.85 10.89
CA SER A 440 -1.02 -16.35 11.63
C SER A 440 -0.67 -17.61 12.39
N SER A 441 -1.32 -17.82 13.54
CA SER A 441 -1.25 -19.09 14.25
C SER A 441 -1.79 -20.25 13.40
N GLN A 442 -1.30 -21.44 13.64
CA GLN A 442 -1.71 -22.65 12.91
C GLN A 442 -3.22 -22.91 13.01
N ASP A 443 -3.83 -22.57 14.14
CA ASP A 443 -5.28 -22.71 14.38
C ASP A 443 -6.13 -21.56 13.81
N GLY A 444 -5.50 -20.56 13.20
CA GLY A 444 -6.18 -19.43 12.55
C GLY A 444 -6.88 -18.44 13.49
N THR A 445 -6.60 -18.48 14.80
CA THR A 445 -7.30 -17.62 15.79
C THR A 445 -6.63 -16.28 16.08
N ILE A 446 -5.39 -16.09 15.60
CA ILE A 446 -4.70 -14.80 15.62
C ILE A 446 -3.92 -14.62 14.32
N ALA A 447 -3.91 -13.41 13.81
CA ALA A 447 -3.08 -13.03 12.67
C ALA A 447 -2.52 -11.62 12.83
N ALA A 448 -1.33 -11.40 12.27
CA ALA A 448 -0.68 -10.09 12.21
C ALA A 448 -0.28 -9.76 10.77
N LEU A 449 -0.36 -8.48 10.42
CA LEU A 449 0.27 -7.98 9.21
C LEU A 449 1.59 -7.29 9.56
N LEU A 450 2.66 -7.78 8.95
CA LEU A 450 4.00 -7.19 9.02
C LEU A 450 4.40 -6.60 7.67
N GLY A 451 5.40 -5.72 7.68
CA GLY A 451 6.01 -5.18 6.47
C GLY A 451 5.41 -3.85 6.00
N ALA A 452 5.69 -3.52 4.73
CA ALA A 452 5.43 -2.22 4.15
C ALA A 452 4.88 -2.31 2.70
N SER A 453 5.10 -1.27 1.92
CA SER A 453 4.58 -1.10 0.55
C SER A 453 4.85 -2.31 -0.40
N PRO A 454 3.90 -2.62 -1.29
CA PRO A 454 2.62 -1.96 -1.54
C PRO A 454 1.53 -2.45 -0.57
N GLY A 455 1.34 -1.78 0.57
CA GLY A 455 0.37 -2.21 1.59
C GLY A 455 -1.03 -1.61 1.37
N ALA A 456 -1.15 -0.28 1.54
CA ALA A 456 -2.46 0.38 1.57
C ALA A 456 -3.26 0.23 0.27
N SER A 457 -2.61 0.30 -0.90
CA SER A 457 -3.27 0.13 -2.21
C SER A 457 -3.75 -1.30 -2.46
N THR A 458 -3.19 -2.27 -1.75
CA THR A 458 -3.53 -3.69 -1.84
C THR A 458 -4.14 -4.24 -0.55
N ALA A 459 -4.76 -3.37 0.26
CA ALA A 459 -5.37 -3.77 1.53
C ALA A 459 -6.49 -4.81 1.34
N ALA A 460 -7.33 -4.63 0.31
CA ALA A 460 -8.42 -5.56 0.04
C ALA A 460 -7.95 -6.99 -0.30
N PRO A 461 -7.03 -7.22 -1.25
CA PRO A 461 -6.53 -8.58 -1.51
C PRO A 461 -5.71 -9.15 -0.35
N ILE A 462 -4.96 -8.33 0.40
CA ILE A 462 -4.21 -8.81 1.58
C ILE A 462 -5.19 -9.32 2.64
N MET A 463 -6.27 -8.59 2.93
CA MET A 463 -7.28 -9.02 3.91
C MET A 463 -8.10 -10.19 3.39
N LEU A 464 -8.37 -10.27 2.08
CA LEU A 464 -8.99 -11.44 1.46
C LEU A 464 -8.12 -12.69 1.65
N HIS A 465 -6.82 -12.60 1.37
CA HIS A 465 -5.86 -13.69 1.61
C HIS A 465 -5.79 -14.07 3.10
N LEU A 466 -5.85 -13.09 4.00
CA LEU A 466 -5.91 -13.36 5.44
C LEU A 466 -7.17 -14.17 5.79
N LEU A 467 -8.34 -13.81 5.26
CA LEU A 467 -9.58 -14.55 5.48
C LEU A 467 -9.47 -16.00 4.97
N GLU A 468 -8.92 -16.20 3.77
CA GLU A 468 -8.67 -17.52 3.19
C GLU A 468 -7.71 -18.37 4.03
N LYS A 469 -6.72 -17.72 4.66
CA LYS A 469 -5.73 -18.41 5.50
C LYS A 469 -6.27 -18.78 6.88
N THR A 470 -7.07 -17.88 7.49
CA THR A 470 -7.51 -18.02 8.90
C THR A 470 -8.90 -18.66 9.06
N PHE A 471 -9.81 -18.44 8.10
CA PHE A 471 -11.21 -18.92 8.14
C PHE A 471 -11.51 -19.93 7.04
N LYS A 472 -10.60 -20.89 6.82
CA LYS A 472 -10.68 -21.88 5.71
C LYS A 472 -12.04 -22.56 5.59
N ASP A 473 -12.58 -23.02 6.71
CA ASP A 473 -13.86 -23.72 6.75
C ASP A 473 -15.03 -22.79 6.38
N LYS A 474 -14.97 -21.54 6.79
CA LYS A 474 -15.96 -20.51 6.44
C LYS A 474 -15.87 -20.13 4.96
N VAL A 475 -14.66 -19.88 4.46
CA VAL A 475 -14.43 -19.54 3.04
C VAL A 475 -14.93 -20.66 2.11
N ALA A 476 -14.89 -21.92 2.53
CA ALA A 476 -15.37 -23.04 1.76
C ALA A 476 -16.92 -23.13 1.68
N THR A 477 -17.65 -22.36 2.50
CA THR A 477 -19.12 -22.39 2.48
C THR A 477 -19.70 -21.65 1.27
N PRO A 478 -20.86 -22.11 0.73
CA PRO A 478 -21.54 -21.43 -0.38
C PRO A 478 -21.88 -19.96 -0.08
N GLU A 479 -22.23 -19.65 1.16
CA GLU A 479 -22.61 -18.32 1.62
C GLU A 479 -21.44 -17.35 1.49
N TRP A 480 -20.25 -17.72 2.02
CA TRP A 480 -19.06 -16.90 1.90
C TRP A 480 -18.58 -16.79 0.45
N GLN A 481 -18.59 -17.90 -0.31
CA GLN A 481 -18.23 -17.91 -1.73
C GLN A 481 -19.10 -16.96 -2.55
N SER A 482 -20.42 -16.98 -2.31
CA SER A 482 -21.37 -16.09 -2.98
C SER A 482 -21.10 -14.62 -2.62
N LYS A 483 -20.93 -14.32 -1.34
CA LYS A 483 -20.68 -12.95 -0.87
C LYS A 483 -19.32 -12.43 -1.34
N LEU A 484 -18.28 -13.25 -1.33
CA LEU A 484 -16.96 -12.84 -1.85
C LEU A 484 -17.00 -12.52 -3.35
N LYS A 485 -17.76 -13.28 -4.16
CA LYS A 485 -17.97 -12.97 -5.59
C LYS A 485 -18.82 -11.72 -5.82
N GLU A 486 -19.73 -11.42 -4.91
CA GLU A 486 -20.48 -10.16 -4.94
C GLU A 486 -19.57 -8.94 -4.67
N ILE A 487 -18.69 -9.05 -3.66
CA ILE A 487 -17.74 -7.99 -3.29
C ILE A 487 -16.64 -7.84 -4.34
N ILE A 488 -16.12 -8.95 -4.84
CA ILE A 488 -15.03 -9.05 -5.81
C ILE A 488 -15.49 -9.89 -7.01
N PRO A 489 -16.10 -9.31 -8.04
CA PRO A 489 -16.62 -10.06 -9.18
C PRO A 489 -15.63 -10.99 -9.87
N SER A 490 -14.32 -10.64 -9.85
CA SER A 490 -13.25 -11.51 -10.37
C SER A 490 -12.72 -12.54 -9.37
N TYR A 491 -13.37 -12.74 -8.21
CA TYR A 491 -12.89 -13.68 -7.19
C TYR A 491 -12.71 -15.09 -7.73
N GLY A 492 -11.49 -15.63 -7.58
CA GLY A 492 -11.11 -16.95 -8.10
C GLY A 492 -10.67 -16.96 -9.58
N HIS A 493 -10.62 -15.81 -10.26
CA HIS A 493 -10.19 -15.66 -11.64
C HIS A 493 -9.00 -14.70 -11.76
N LYS A 494 -8.11 -14.99 -12.72
CA LYS A 494 -7.04 -14.07 -13.11
C LYS A 494 -7.54 -13.15 -14.23
N LEU A 495 -7.15 -11.89 -14.18
CA LEU A 495 -7.45 -10.93 -15.23
C LEU A 495 -6.40 -10.96 -16.33
N ASP A 496 -5.14 -11.24 -15.98
CA ASP A 496 -4.08 -11.33 -16.99
C ASP A 496 -4.31 -12.50 -17.94
N GLY A 497 -4.30 -12.21 -19.24
CA GLY A 497 -4.64 -13.17 -20.30
C GLY A 497 -6.12 -13.20 -20.68
N ASP A 498 -7.04 -12.67 -19.86
CA ASP A 498 -8.47 -12.59 -20.15
C ASP A 498 -8.88 -11.15 -20.51
N VAL A 499 -8.93 -10.86 -21.81
CA VAL A 499 -9.26 -9.52 -22.34
C VAL A 499 -10.71 -9.13 -22.00
N GLU A 500 -11.64 -10.07 -22.09
CA GLU A 500 -13.06 -9.80 -21.88
C GLU A 500 -13.33 -9.46 -20.42
N MET A 501 -12.88 -10.32 -19.51
CA MET A 501 -13.02 -10.10 -18.07
C MET A 501 -12.28 -8.84 -17.60
N THR A 502 -11.06 -8.59 -18.10
CA THR A 502 -10.32 -7.36 -17.79
C THR A 502 -11.10 -6.11 -18.19
N ASN A 503 -11.69 -6.11 -19.40
CA ASN A 503 -12.50 -5.00 -19.88
C ASN A 503 -13.79 -4.83 -19.05
N GLU A 504 -14.47 -5.93 -18.73
CA GLU A 504 -15.68 -5.90 -17.90
C GLU A 504 -15.38 -5.28 -16.52
N ILE A 505 -14.39 -5.80 -15.82
CA ILE A 505 -14.00 -5.34 -14.47
C ILE A 505 -13.54 -3.88 -14.49
N ARG A 506 -12.69 -3.50 -15.44
CA ARG A 506 -12.20 -2.12 -15.54
C ARG A 506 -13.31 -1.13 -15.91
N ARG A 507 -14.22 -1.50 -16.80
CA ARG A 507 -15.40 -0.67 -17.14
C ARG A 507 -16.29 -0.48 -15.93
N TYR A 508 -16.60 -1.57 -15.21
CA TYR A 508 -17.40 -1.54 -14.00
C TYR A 508 -16.77 -0.63 -12.93
N THR A 509 -15.53 -0.90 -12.54
CA THR A 509 -14.86 -0.14 -11.48
C THR A 509 -14.62 1.32 -11.86
N SER A 510 -14.26 1.60 -13.12
CA SER A 510 -14.09 2.97 -13.60
C SER A 510 -15.40 3.75 -13.59
N SER A 511 -16.50 3.12 -14.00
CA SER A 511 -17.83 3.76 -13.97
C SER A 511 -18.24 4.13 -12.55
N VAL A 512 -18.08 3.21 -11.58
CA VAL A 512 -18.50 3.44 -10.18
C VAL A 512 -17.60 4.45 -9.47
N LEU A 513 -16.27 4.37 -9.69
CA LEU A 513 -15.30 5.25 -9.04
C LEU A 513 -15.10 6.59 -9.78
N GLY A 514 -15.76 6.81 -10.91
CA GLY A 514 -15.62 8.01 -11.72
C GLY A 514 -14.22 8.16 -12.33
N LEU A 515 -13.61 7.05 -12.73
CA LEU A 515 -12.25 6.99 -13.30
C LEU A 515 -12.27 6.85 -14.82
N ASN A 516 -11.14 7.16 -15.45
CA ASN A 516 -10.95 6.92 -16.87
C ASN A 516 -10.92 5.41 -17.15
N TYR A 517 -11.38 5.03 -18.31
CA TYR A 517 -11.35 3.67 -18.83
C TYR A 517 -10.65 3.65 -20.18
N ILE A 518 -9.80 2.66 -20.37
CA ILE A 518 -9.20 2.34 -21.68
C ILE A 518 -9.55 0.90 -21.99
N GLU A 519 -10.13 0.68 -23.17
CA GLU A 519 -10.45 -0.65 -23.64
C GLU A 519 -9.18 -1.43 -24.02
N VAL A 520 -9.00 -2.58 -23.40
CA VAL A 520 -7.90 -3.50 -23.74
C VAL A 520 -8.28 -4.22 -25.04
N LYS A 521 -7.41 -4.11 -26.05
CA LYS A 521 -7.56 -4.82 -27.32
C LYS A 521 -6.89 -6.20 -27.23
N PRO A 522 -7.40 -7.21 -27.96
CA PRO A 522 -6.68 -8.46 -28.17
C PRO A 522 -5.26 -8.21 -28.70
N GLU A 523 -4.35 -9.13 -28.45
CA GLU A 523 -3.01 -9.05 -29.04
C GLU A 523 -3.14 -9.12 -30.56
N ALA A 524 -2.48 -8.19 -31.29
CA ALA A 524 -2.50 -8.19 -32.72
C ALA A 524 -1.83 -9.48 -33.23
N THR A 525 -2.54 -10.24 -34.02
CA THR A 525 -1.96 -11.42 -34.67
C THR A 525 -0.82 -11.02 -35.64
N ALA A 526 0.19 -11.85 -35.82
CA ALA A 526 1.40 -11.54 -36.58
C ALA A 526 1.20 -10.81 -37.92
N PRO A 527 0.11 -11.06 -38.72
CA PRO A 527 -0.19 -10.30 -39.93
C PRO A 527 -0.59 -8.83 -39.67
N GLN A 528 -1.20 -8.53 -38.50
CA GLN A 528 -1.62 -7.16 -38.13
C GLN A 528 -0.45 -6.34 -37.58
N GLN A 529 0.55 -6.99 -36.97
CA GLN A 529 1.78 -6.33 -36.53
C GLN A 529 2.62 -5.84 -37.70
N ALA A 530 2.71 -6.62 -38.80
CA ALA A 530 3.40 -6.22 -40.03
C ALA A 530 2.71 -5.03 -40.71
N ALA A 531 1.37 -5.01 -40.76
CA ALA A 531 0.60 -3.91 -41.35
C ALA A 531 0.66 -2.62 -40.49
N ALA A 532 0.73 -2.73 -39.14
CA ALA A 532 0.88 -1.59 -38.27
C ALA A 532 2.30 -0.98 -38.30
N GLN A 533 3.33 -1.81 -38.49
CA GLN A 533 4.71 -1.36 -38.68
C GLN A 533 4.91 -0.72 -40.05
N GLU A 534 4.24 -1.22 -41.09
CA GLU A 534 4.28 -0.65 -42.47
C GLU A 534 3.52 0.69 -42.55
N ALA A 535 2.43 0.87 -41.76
CA ALA A 535 1.70 2.12 -41.65
C ALA A 535 2.42 3.20 -40.79
N ALA A 536 3.36 2.78 -39.92
CA ALA A 536 4.14 3.67 -39.06
C ALA A 536 5.48 4.13 -39.69
N GLN A 537 5.85 3.62 -40.86
CA GLN A 537 7.01 4.11 -41.59
C GLN A 537 6.64 5.43 -42.32
N PRO A 538 7.35 6.53 -42.10
CA PRO A 538 7.07 7.78 -42.80
C PRO A 538 7.33 7.56 -44.31
N ALA A 539 6.43 8.09 -45.14
CA ALA A 539 6.43 8.04 -46.60
C ALA A 539 7.60 8.83 -47.24
N THR A 540 8.85 8.57 -46.84
CA THR A 540 10.04 9.30 -47.30
C THR A 540 10.96 8.50 -48.21
N ALA A 541 10.68 7.20 -48.49
CA ALA A 541 11.55 6.42 -49.33
C ALA A 541 11.04 6.24 -50.80
N GLN A 542 9.78 6.53 -51.10
CA GLN A 542 9.25 6.36 -52.46
C GLN A 542 9.20 7.65 -53.30
N GLN A 543 9.35 8.82 -52.73
CA GLN A 543 9.45 10.07 -53.52
C GLN A 543 10.87 10.42 -53.98
N ALA A 544 11.92 9.80 -53.45
CA ALA A 544 13.29 10.04 -53.88
C ALA A 544 13.68 9.24 -55.14
N ALA A 545 12.97 8.18 -55.48
CA ALA A 545 13.29 7.36 -56.66
C ALA A 545 12.67 7.89 -57.97
N VAL A 546 11.62 8.71 -57.89
CA VAL A 546 10.93 9.28 -59.09
C VAL A 546 11.59 10.57 -59.58
N VAL A 547 12.41 11.23 -58.74
CA VAL A 547 13.09 12.49 -59.15
C VAL A 547 14.48 12.22 -59.81
N GLN A 548 15.03 11.02 -59.67
CA GLN A 548 16.32 10.69 -60.29
C GLN A 548 16.22 10.14 -61.74
N GLU A 549 15.03 9.72 -62.19
CA GLU A 549 14.85 9.28 -63.61
C GLU A 549 14.45 10.41 -64.56
N ALA A 550 14.09 11.61 -64.05
CA ALA A 550 13.68 12.74 -64.86
C ALA A 550 14.82 13.72 -65.25
N THR A 551 16.06 13.48 -64.75
CA THR A 551 17.23 14.35 -65.01
C THR A 551 18.31 13.71 -65.86
N ALA A 552 18.05 12.51 -66.45
CA ALA A 552 19.00 11.84 -67.35
C ALA A 552 18.56 11.80 -68.83
N ALA A 553 17.56 12.62 -69.22
CA ALA A 553 17.17 12.78 -70.59
C ALA A 553 16.93 14.28 -70.89
N HIS A 554 18.05 15.04 -70.98
CA HIS A 554 18.25 16.16 -71.91
C HIS A 554 19.72 16.56 -71.92
#